data_8106efd99b9d0aed951a4746aa5f57ef
#
_entry.id   8106efd99b9d0aed951a4746aa5f57ef
#
_cell.length_a   1.000
_cell.length_b   1.000
_cell.length_c   1.000
_cell.angle_alpha   90.00
_cell.angle_beta   90.00
_cell.angle_gamma   90.00
#
_symmetry.space_group_name_H-M   'P 1'
#
loop_
_entity.id
_entity.type
_entity.pdbx_description
1 polymer ?
#
loop_
_entity_poly.entity_id
_entity_poly.type
_entity_poly.pdbx_seq_one_letter_code
_entity_poly.pdbx_strand_id
1 'polypeptide(L)'
;MRKMMMFALMLAASPVAFAQDAVKEVLKAKTYADAQALVKSNLASMSDADKAKAYNKLVDLSFEKRSKEQSVITANQMAEQFKQGKVQPYDTLGFYNALADALTNAVECEKYDQMPNEKGKVKPKFHSANQNRLYNLRVYLVNAGQEAAQKNNSAGVLKYWGLYSTTADTPLFADVANKQPDQYVSQVAGFAARYAIQDKDFAAADKYIDVSLKHAAANSDDYKDALSLKFYVAQQQLKTKEDSLAYINKLKEFYAKDTSNDMIMGTLASMYGNMNMKDELKSLVNSRLAADPNSAMAWTLKGQAEMNANQWDEAIASFKKVLPIDAKNVVVLTYLGFCINSKAAAINGDVPAQKALYKESMGYLEQAKELDPNREKANWSYPLYQCYYVNYGAADQRTKDLESLLNK
;
A
#
# COMPACT_ATOMS: atom_id res chain seq x y z
N MET A 1 -41.67 -73.35 12.71
CA MET A 1 -41.44 -71.91 12.66
C MET A 1 -39.98 -71.69 12.39
N ARG A 2 -39.65 -71.41 11.07
CA ARG A 2 -38.30 -71.14 10.63
C ARG A 2 -38.16 -69.61 10.62
N LYS A 3 -37.29 -69.02 11.46
CA LYS A 3 -36.91 -67.62 11.44
C LYS A 3 -35.88 -67.40 10.31
N MET A 4 -36.31 -66.73 9.24
CA MET A 4 -35.40 -66.17 8.24
C MET A 4 -34.65 -65.00 8.87
N MET A 5 -33.35 -65.13 9.08
CA MET A 5 -32.45 -64.03 9.32
C MET A 5 -32.08 -63.38 7.97
N MET A 6 -32.60 -62.19 7.69
CA MET A 6 -32.12 -61.35 6.61
C MET A 6 -30.82 -60.69 7.11
N PHE A 7 -29.68 -61.10 6.57
CA PHE A 7 -28.42 -60.33 6.65
C PHE A 7 -28.50 -59.20 5.67
N ALA A 8 -28.71 -57.98 6.17
CA ALA A 8 -28.45 -56.78 5.41
C ALA A 8 -26.93 -56.60 5.30
N LEU A 9 -26.37 -56.94 4.11
CA LEU A 9 -25.02 -56.52 3.77
C LEU A 9 -25.04 -54.99 3.57
N MET A 10 -24.62 -54.22 4.62
CA MET A 10 -24.17 -52.89 4.43
C MET A 10 -22.80 -52.96 3.70
N LEU A 11 -22.79 -52.71 2.40
CA LEU A 11 -21.60 -52.39 1.67
C LEU A 11 -21.07 -51.07 2.26
N ALA A 12 -20.11 -51.17 3.15
CA ALA A 12 -19.30 -50.03 3.56
C ALA A 12 -18.45 -49.64 2.32
N ALA A 13 -18.97 -48.75 1.51
CA ALA A 13 -18.19 -48.13 0.46
C ALA A 13 -16.99 -47.47 1.14
N SER A 14 -15.77 -47.87 0.76
CA SER A 14 -14.56 -47.30 1.32
C SER A 14 -14.47 -45.80 1.04
N PRO A 15 -13.91 -44.98 1.93
CA PRO A 15 -13.71 -43.54 1.68
C PRO A 15 -13.03 -43.24 0.35
N VAL A 16 -12.19 -44.15 -0.13
CA VAL A 16 -11.47 -44.06 -1.43
C VAL A 16 -12.42 -44.16 -2.62
N ALA A 17 -13.48 -44.97 -2.56
CA ALA A 17 -14.45 -45.10 -3.65
C ALA A 17 -15.29 -43.81 -3.80
N PHE A 18 -15.70 -43.19 -2.72
CA PHE A 18 -16.39 -41.90 -2.74
C PHE A 18 -15.51 -40.77 -3.27
N ALA A 19 -14.23 -40.74 -2.93
CA ALA A 19 -13.28 -39.75 -3.42
C ALA A 19 -13.05 -39.86 -4.94
N GLN A 20 -12.92 -41.06 -5.48
CA GLN A 20 -12.78 -41.28 -6.93
C GLN A 20 -14.03 -40.89 -7.72
N ASP A 21 -15.21 -41.09 -7.18
CA ASP A 21 -16.44 -40.69 -7.84
C ASP A 21 -16.65 -39.18 -7.80
N ALA A 22 -16.25 -38.51 -6.70
CA ALA A 22 -16.31 -37.07 -6.56
C ALA A 22 -15.50 -36.33 -7.67
N VAL A 23 -14.25 -36.73 -7.91
CA VAL A 23 -13.43 -36.08 -8.95
C VAL A 23 -13.98 -36.40 -10.37
N LYS A 24 -14.53 -37.58 -10.61
CA LYS A 24 -15.15 -37.92 -11.90
C LYS A 24 -16.33 -36.99 -12.20
N GLU A 25 -17.16 -36.69 -11.21
CA GLU A 25 -18.27 -35.76 -11.39
C GLU A 25 -17.80 -34.35 -11.73
N VAL A 26 -16.76 -33.84 -11.04
CA VAL A 26 -16.13 -32.54 -11.40
C VAL A 26 -15.63 -32.55 -12.85
N LEU A 27 -14.96 -33.61 -13.29
CA LEU A 27 -14.39 -33.70 -14.63
C LEU A 27 -15.47 -33.79 -15.73
N LYS A 28 -16.67 -34.32 -15.42
CA LYS A 28 -17.81 -34.36 -16.35
C LYS A 28 -18.55 -33.01 -16.44
N ALA A 29 -18.38 -32.12 -15.47
CA ALA A 29 -19.09 -30.84 -15.45
C ALA A 29 -18.82 -30.03 -16.73
N LYS A 30 -19.87 -29.46 -17.30
CA LYS A 30 -19.81 -28.69 -18.54
C LYS A 30 -19.74 -27.18 -18.31
N THR A 31 -20.13 -26.72 -17.11
CA THR A 31 -20.06 -25.30 -16.72
C THR A 31 -19.12 -25.09 -15.57
N TYR A 32 -18.56 -23.87 -15.50
CA TYR A 32 -17.70 -23.47 -14.38
C TYR A 32 -18.45 -23.53 -13.05
N ALA A 33 -19.69 -23.05 -13.02
CA ALA A 33 -20.51 -23.01 -11.80
C ALA A 33 -20.77 -24.41 -11.23
N ASP A 34 -21.13 -25.38 -12.10
CA ASP A 34 -21.35 -26.75 -11.66
C ASP A 34 -20.07 -27.40 -11.13
N ALA A 35 -18.95 -27.22 -11.88
CA ALA A 35 -17.66 -27.74 -11.46
C ALA A 35 -17.22 -27.14 -10.11
N GLN A 36 -17.38 -25.82 -9.93
CA GLN A 36 -17.02 -25.13 -8.70
C GLN A 36 -17.86 -25.60 -7.51
N ALA A 37 -19.16 -25.79 -7.69
CA ALA A 37 -20.04 -26.32 -6.64
C ALA A 37 -19.61 -27.72 -6.21
N LEU A 38 -19.30 -28.60 -7.18
CA LEU A 38 -18.80 -29.95 -6.92
C LEU A 38 -17.44 -29.95 -6.22
N VAL A 39 -16.50 -29.09 -6.62
CA VAL A 39 -15.23 -28.94 -5.94
C VAL A 39 -15.46 -28.49 -4.50
N LYS A 40 -16.26 -27.44 -4.28
CA LYS A 40 -16.51 -26.91 -2.94
C LYS A 40 -17.12 -27.94 -2.00
N SER A 41 -18.04 -28.78 -2.49
CA SER A 41 -18.70 -29.81 -1.65
C SER A 41 -17.84 -31.03 -1.35
N ASN A 42 -16.89 -31.36 -2.23
CA ASN A 42 -16.15 -32.64 -2.16
C ASN A 42 -14.65 -32.50 -1.91
N LEU A 43 -14.10 -31.29 -1.85
CA LEU A 43 -12.66 -31.04 -1.79
C LEU A 43 -11.97 -31.81 -0.63
N ALA A 44 -12.62 -31.86 0.53
CA ALA A 44 -12.05 -32.48 1.73
C ALA A 44 -11.88 -34.01 1.58
N SER A 45 -12.69 -34.65 0.73
CA SER A 45 -12.63 -36.09 0.47
C SER A 45 -11.64 -36.50 -0.62
N MET A 46 -11.14 -35.55 -1.42
CA MET A 46 -10.26 -35.81 -2.55
C MET A 46 -8.82 -35.99 -2.13
N SER A 47 -8.08 -36.88 -2.79
CA SER A 47 -6.61 -36.94 -2.73
C SER A 47 -5.99 -35.67 -3.34
N ASP A 48 -4.73 -35.35 -3.00
CA ASP A 48 -4.06 -34.18 -3.57
C ASP A 48 -3.98 -34.24 -5.10
N ALA A 49 -3.70 -35.42 -5.65
CA ALA A 49 -3.74 -35.60 -7.11
C ALA A 49 -5.11 -35.37 -7.72
N ASP A 50 -6.21 -35.67 -7.02
CA ASP A 50 -7.57 -35.44 -7.49
C ASP A 50 -8.00 -33.98 -7.29
N LYS A 51 -7.53 -33.32 -6.22
CA LYS A 51 -7.68 -31.86 -6.04
C LYS A 51 -7.00 -31.11 -7.18
N ALA A 52 -5.76 -31.49 -7.55
CA ALA A 52 -5.07 -30.89 -8.69
C ALA A 52 -5.87 -31.02 -9.99
N LYS A 53 -6.44 -32.22 -10.28
CA LYS A 53 -7.31 -32.43 -11.47
C LYS A 53 -8.58 -31.59 -11.40
N ALA A 54 -9.21 -31.52 -10.23
CA ALA A 54 -10.44 -30.78 -10.02
C ALA A 54 -10.22 -29.25 -10.25
N TYR A 55 -9.16 -28.68 -9.67
CA TYR A 55 -8.81 -27.29 -9.91
C TYR A 55 -8.38 -27.02 -11.36
N ASN A 56 -7.61 -27.94 -11.98
CA ASN A 56 -7.28 -27.78 -13.41
C ASN A 56 -8.53 -27.82 -14.30
N LYS A 57 -9.56 -28.61 -13.97
CA LYS A 57 -10.83 -28.57 -14.70
C LYS A 57 -11.51 -27.19 -14.61
N LEU A 58 -11.46 -26.53 -13.45
CA LEU A 58 -11.94 -25.15 -13.28
C LEU A 58 -11.11 -24.17 -14.13
N VAL A 59 -9.78 -24.34 -14.19
CA VAL A 59 -8.93 -23.55 -15.10
C VAL A 59 -9.36 -23.73 -16.54
N ASP A 60 -9.58 -24.97 -17.00
CA ASP A 60 -9.95 -25.27 -18.39
C ASP A 60 -11.28 -24.62 -18.78
N LEU A 61 -12.30 -24.72 -17.93
CA LEU A 61 -13.63 -24.13 -18.17
C LEU A 61 -13.57 -22.59 -18.19
N SER A 62 -12.81 -21.99 -17.28
CA SER A 62 -12.62 -20.53 -17.24
C SER A 62 -11.84 -20.06 -18.46
N PHE A 63 -10.79 -20.78 -18.85
CA PHE A 63 -9.98 -20.45 -20.01
C PHE A 63 -10.77 -20.57 -21.32
N GLU A 64 -11.64 -21.56 -21.44
CA GLU A 64 -12.55 -21.71 -22.59
C GLU A 64 -13.48 -20.51 -22.71
N LYS A 65 -14.14 -20.08 -21.61
CA LYS A 65 -14.98 -18.88 -21.59
C LYS A 65 -14.21 -17.64 -22.03
N ARG A 66 -13.03 -17.41 -21.43
CA ARG A 66 -12.14 -16.30 -21.78
C ARG A 66 -11.77 -16.30 -23.26
N SER A 67 -11.46 -17.48 -23.83
CA SER A 67 -11.02 -17.61 -25.22
C SER A 67 -12.16 -17.32 -26.21
N LYS A 68 -13.39 -17.65 -25.88
CA LYS A 68 -14.57 -17.28 -26.67
C LYS A 68 -14.72 -15.77 -26.80
N GLU A 69 -14.65 -15.05 -25.66
CA GLU A 69 -14.73 -13.58 -25.67
C GLU A 69 -13.53 -12.95 -26.44
N GLN A 70 -12.32 -13.50 -26.27
CA GLN A 70 -11.14 -13.05 -27.01
C GLN A 70 -11.31 -13.19 -28.53
N SER A 71 -11.92 -14.25 -28.97
CA SER A 71 -12.18 -14.47 -30.41
C SER A 71 -13.10 -13.39 -30.96
N VAL A 72 -14.14 -12.99 -30.22
CA VAL A 72 -15.04 -11.89 -30.59
C VAL A 72 -14.30 -10.56 -30.62
N ILE A 73 -13.48 -10.26 -29.60
CA ILE A 73 -12.66 -9.04 -29.55
C ILE A 73 -11.75 -8.96 -30.76
N THR A 74 -11.04 -10.04 -31.09
CA THR A 74 -10.13 -10.10 -32.24
C THR A 74 -10.88 -9.92 -33.57
N ALA A 75 -12.04 -10.56 -33.73
CA ALA A 75 -12.88 -10.39 -34.94
C ALA A 75 -13.36 -8.94 -35.09
N ASN A 76 -13.75 -8.29 -33.98
CA ASN A 76 -14.16 -6.89 -33.98
C ASN A 76 -13.00 -5.94 -34.37
N GLN A 77 -11.79 -6.17 -33.84
CA GLN A 77 -10.60 -5.39 -34.21
C GLN A 77 -10.27 -5.52 -35.69
N MET A 78 -10.39 -6.73 -36.27
CA MET A 78 -10.22 -6.95 -37.70
C MET A 78 -11.30 -6.25 -38.52
N ALA A 79 -12.57 -6.32 -38.09
CA ALA A 79 -13.67 -5.67 -38.76
C ALA A 79 -13.49 -4.14 -38.82
N GLU A 80 -13.05 -3.55 -37.73
CA GLU A 80 -12.74 -2.11 -37.66
C GLU A 80 -11.53 -1.71 -38.50
N GLN A 81 -10.43 -2.49 -38.41
CA GLN A 81 -9.22 -2.23 -39.18
C GLN A 81 -9.40 -2.28 -40.67
N PHE A 82 -10.13 -3.28 -41.14
CA PHE A 82 -10.38 -3.47 -42.57
C PHE A 82 -11.68 -2.82 -43.05
N LYS A 83 -12.43 -2.16 -42.16
CA LYS A 83 -13.76 -1.57 -42.45
C LYS A 83 -14.73 -2.56 -43.09
N GLN A 84 -14.62 -3.83 -42.71
CA GLN A 84 -15.42 -4.94 -43.23
C GLN A 84 -15.99 -5.78 -42.09
N GLY A 85 -17.24 -6.20 -42.21
CA GLY A 85 -17.93 -7.02 -41.20
C GLY A 85 -18.73 -6.18 -40.20
N LYS A 86 -19.37 -6.89 -39.25
CA LYS A 86 -20.19 -6.29 -38.19
C LYS A 86 -19.47 -6.49 -36.85
N VAL A 87 -19.32 -5.42 -36.07
CA VAL A 87 -18.87 -5.51 -34.70
C VAL A 87 -19.92 -6.26 -33.86
N GLN A 88 -19.48 -7.28 -33.15
CA GLN A 88 -20.32 -8.10 -32.28
C GLN A 88 -20.17 -7.65 -30.83
N PRO A 89 -21.24 -7.68 -30.03
CA PRO A 89 -21.11 -7.45 -28.59
C PRO A 89 -20.28 -8.57 -27.94
N TYR A 90 -19.45 -8.20 -26.97
CA TYR A 90 -18.72 -9.16 -26.15
C TYR A 90 -18.81 -8.76 -24.67
N ASP A 91 -18.64 -9.77 -23.80
CA ASP A 91 -18.72 -9.59 -22.35
C ASP A 91 -17.33 -9.28 -21.77
N THR A 92 -16.95 -8.01 -21.76
CA THR A 92 -15.68 -7.54 -21.19
C THR A 92 -15.52 -7.98 -19.74
N LEU A 93 -16.57 -7.81 -18.93
CA LEU A 93 -16.54 -8.21 -17.52
C LEU A 93 -16.41 -9.72 -17.38
N GLY A 94 -17.15 -10.48 -18.19
CA GLY A 94 -17.03 -11.94 -18.24
C GLY A 94 -15.66 -12.41 -18.69
N PHE A 95 -15.01 -11.72 -19.64
CA PHE A 95 -13.63 -11.98 -20.04
C PHE A 95 -12.66 -11.81 -18.85
N TYR A 96 -12.71 -10.68 -18.14
CA TYR A 96 -11.84 -10.43 -17.00
C TYR A 96 -12.11 -11.38 -15.82
N ASN A 97 -13.39 -11.66 -15.55
CA ASN A 97 -13.74 -12.61 -14.51
C ASN A 97 -13.26 -14.02 -14.84
N ALA A 98 -13.42 -14.47 -16.09
CA ALA A 98 -12.95 -15.78 -16.51
C ALA A 98 -11.42 -15.90 -16.41
N LEU A 99 -10.67 -14.84 -16.74
CA LEU A 99 -9.23 -14.82 -16.57
C LEU A 99 -8.83 -14.86 -15.09
N ALA A 100 -9.49 -14.07 -14.24
CA ALA A 100 -9.24 -14.07 -12.81
C ALA A 100 -9.54 -15.44 -12.18
N ASP A 101 -10.66 -16.06 -12.56
CA ASP A 101 -11.03 -17.39 -12.09
C ASP A 101 -10.02 -18.45 -12.56
N ALA A 102 -9.57 -18.39 -13.83
CA ALA A 102 -8.54 -19.28 -14.35
C ALA A 102 -7.23 -19.15 -13.55
N LEU A 103 -6.79 -17.94 -13.29
CA LEU A 103 -5.55 -17.70 -12.54
C LEU A 103 -5.66 -18.15 -11.07
N THR A 104 -6.77 -17.85 -10.40
CA THR A 104 -7.03 -18.28 -9.02
C THR A 104 -6.99 -19.79 -8.92
N ASN A 105 -7.71 -20.49 -9.80
CA ASN A 105 -7.76 -21.94 -9.79
C ASN A 105 -6.44 -22.59 -10.22
N ALA A 106 -5.64 -21.95 -11.06
CA ALA A 106 -4.30 -22.43 -11.44
C ALA A 106 -3.33 -22.37 -10.26
N VAL A 107 -3.39 -21.30 -9.45
CA VAL A 107 -2.59 -21.20 -8.21
C VAL A 107 -3.03 -22.25 -7.19
N GLU A 108 -4.33 -22.52 -7.07
CA GLU A 108 -4.81 -23.62 -6.21
C GLU A 108 -4.40 -25.01 -6.76
N CYS A 109 -4.50 -25.21 -8.09
CA CYS A 109 -4.02 -26.42 -8.74
C CYS A 109 -2.54 -26.67 -8.44
N GLU A 110 -1.71 -25.64 -8.57
CA GLU A 110 -0.27 -25.71 -8.33
C GLU A 110 0.07 -26.23 -6.93
N LYS A 111 -0.65 -25.80 -5.89
CA LYS A 111 -0.42 -26.27 -4.51
C LYS A 111 -0.48 -27.79 -4.40
N TYR A 112 -1.45 -28.41 -5.08
CA TYR A 112 -1.68 -29.83 -5.03
C TYR A 112 -0.88 -30.61 -6.09
N ASP A 113 -0.61 -29.98 -7.24
CA ASP A 113 0.18 -30.60 -8.32
C ASP A 113 1.66 -30.76 -7.95
N GLN A 114 2.16 -29.92 -7.03
CA GLN A 114 3.50 -29.98 -6.45
C GLN A 114 3.62 -30.93 -5.25
N MET A 115 2.53 -31.56 -4.81
CA MET A 115 2.60 -32.52 -3.70
C MET A 115 3.25 -33.82 -4.13
N PRO A 116 4.11 -34.45 -3.28
CA PRO A 116 4.72 -35.74 -3.59
C PRO A 116 3.64 -36.83 -3.73
N ASN A 117 3.83 -37.69 -4.71
CA ASN A 117 3.01 -38.89 -4.86
C ASN A 117 3.34 -39.94 -3.79
N GLU A 118 2.60 -41.06 -3.77
CA GLU A 118 2.77 -42.19 -2.82
C GLU A 118 4.23 -42.74 -2.77
N LYS A 119 5.05 -42.49 -3.78
CA LYS A 119 6.47 -42.88 -3.84
C LYS A 119 7.41 -41.75 -3.42
N GLY A 120 6.88 -40.67 -2.82
CA GLY A 120 7.65 -39.49 -2.39
C GLY A 120 8.21 -38.63 -3.52
N LYS A 121 7.76 -38.82 -4.78
CA LYS A 121 8.27 -38.07 -5.93
C LYS A 121 7.29 -36.98 -6.35
N VAL A 122 7.79 -35.77 -6.51
CA VAL A 122 7.04 -34.63 -7.11
C VAL A 122 7.07 -34.79 -8.63
N LYS A 123 5.91 -34.85 -9.26
CA LYS A 123 5.71 -34.96 -10.71
C LYS A 123 4.52 -34.13 -11.14
N PRO A 124 4.67 -32.81 -11.28
CA PRO A 124 3.59 -31.92 -11.68
C PRO A 124 3.06 -32.28 -13.06
N LYS A 125 1.74 -32.31 -13.21
CA LYS A 125 1.06 -32.63 -14.47
C LYS A 125 0.52 -31.40 -15.19
N PHE A 126 0.19 -30.37 -14.42
CA PHE A 126 -0.55 -29.19 -14.91
C PHE A 126 0.30 -27.91 -14.87
N HIS A 127 1.40 -27.90 -14.11
CA HIS A 127 2.28 -26.76 -13.92
C HIS A 127 2.65 -26.05 -15.24
N SER A 128 3.36 -26.73 -16.15
CA SER A 128 3.86 -26.10 -17.38
C SER A 128 2.72 -25.60 -18.29
N ALA A 129 1.61 -26.36 -18.37
CA ALA A 129 0.47 -25.96 -19.19
C ALA A 129 -0.21 -24.69 -18.61
N ASN A 130 -0.42 -24.64 -17.30
CA ASN A 130 -1.02 -23.48 -16.62
C ASN A 130 -0.09 -22.28 -16.67
N GLN A 131 1.19 -22.45 -16.42
CA GLN A 131 2.20 -21.40 -16.51
C GLN A 131 2.19 -20.76 -17.91
N ASN A 132 2.35 -21.56 -18.97
CA ASN A 132 2.46 -21.07 -20.34
C ASN A 132 1.21 -20.31 -20.80
N ARG A 133 0.01 -20.79 -20.44
CA ARG A 133 -1.24 -20.18 -20.88
C ARG A 133 -1.65 -18.95 -20.07
N LEU A 134 -1.12 -18.76 -18.85
CA LEU A 134 -1.59 -17.70 -17.94
C LEU A 134 -0.56 -16.59 -17.71
N TYR A 135 0.73 -16.86 -17.80
CA TYR A 135 1.77 -15.89 -17.45
C TYR A 135 1.60 -14.54 -18.16
N ASN A 136 1.56 -14.57 -19.50
CA ASN A 136 1.43 -13.34 -20.30
C ASN A 136 0.01 -12.74 -20.25
N LEU A 137 -0.99 -13.52 -19.85
CA LEU A 137 -2.35 -13.02 -19.75
C LEU A 137 -2.63 -12.26 -18.46
N ARG A 138 -1.77 -12.41 -17.43
CA ARG A 138 -1.92 -11.68 -16.17
C ARG A 138 -2.06 -10.17 -16.37
N VAL A 139 -1.34 -9.60 -17.35
CA VAL A 139 -1.36 -8.16 -17.62
C VAL A 139 -2.76 -7.60 -17.90
N TYR A 140 -3.68 -8.41 -18.44
CA TYR A 140 -5.08 -7.98 -18.65
C TYR A 140 -5.81 -7.66 -17.34
N LEU A 141 -5.35 -8.20 -16.19
CA LEU A 141 -5.90 -7.87 -14.88
C LEU A 141 -5.52 -6.45 -14.44
N VAL A 142 -4.44 -5.87 -14.98
CA VAL A 142 -4.11 -4.45 -14.77
C VAL A 142 -5.20 -3.58 -15.37
N ASN A 143 -5.59 -3.85 -16.63
CA ASN A 143 -6.66 -3.11 -17.30
C ASN A 143 -8.02 -3.34 -16.60
N ALA A 144 -8.31 -4.57 -16.18
CA ALA A 144 -9.54 -4.90 -15.46
C ALA A 144 -9.67 -4.11 -14.15
N GLY A 145 -8.57 -4.00 -13.38
CA GLY A 145 -8.54 -3.21 -12.16
C GLY A 145 -8.67 -1.71 -12.43
N GLN A 146 -8.07 -1.21 -13.52
CA GLN A 146 -8.20 0.19 -13.93
C GLN A 146 -9.65 0.54 -14.29
N GLU A 147 -10.34 -0.31 -15.04
CA GLU A 147 -11.77 -0.13 -15.33
C GLU A 147 -12.64 -0.19 -14.08
N ALA A 148 -12.31 -1.09 -13.14
CA ALA A 148 -12.98 -1.15 -11.84
C ALA A 148 -12.78 0.15 -11.04
N ALA A 149 -11.54 0.69 -11.01
CA ALA A 149 -11.21 1.93 -10.34
C ALA A 149 -11.98 3.13 -10.94
N GLN A 150 -12.05 3.23 -12.27
CA GLN A 150 -12.82 4.28 -12.95
C GLN A 150 -14.31 4.25 -12.61
N LYS A 151 -14.84 3.08 -12.26
CA LYS A 151 -16.23 2.85 -11.85
C LYS A 151 -16.42 2.94 -10.32
N ASN A 152 -15.39 3.33 -9.56
CA ASN A 152 -15.38 3.33 -8.09
C ASN A 152 -15.75 1.96 -7.48
N ASN A 153 -15.41 0.86 -8.16
CA ASN A 153 -15.68 -0.49 -7.71
C ASN A 153 -14.46 -1.05 -6.96
N SER A 154 -14.38 -0.77 -5.66
CA SER A 154 -13.29 -1.24 -4.79
C SER A 154 -13.13 -2.76 -4.80
N ALA A 155 -14.22 -3.51 -4.70
CA ALA A 155 -14.19 -4.98 -4.76
C ALA A 155 -13.60 -5.51 -6.07
N GLY A 156 -13.93 -4.87 -7.21
CA GLY A 156 -13.34 -5.19 -8.51
C GLY A 156 -11.84 -4.89 -8.55
N VAL A 157 -11.42 -3.73 -8.02
CA VAL A 157 -10.01 -3.36 -7.92
C VAL A 157 -9.23 -4.40 -7.12
N LEU A 158 -9.70 -4.73 -5.92
CA LEU A 158 -9.04 -5.72 -5.05
C LEU A 158 -9.03 -7.12 -5.68
N LYS A 159 -10.10 -7.50 -6.39
CA LYS A 159 -10.13 -8.76 -7.14
C LYS A 159 -9.05 -8.82 -8.21
N TYR A 160 -8.93 -7.81 -9.08
CA TYR A 160 -8.06 -7.88 -10.24
C TYR A 160 -6.62 -7.46 -9.92
N TRP A 161 -6.41 -6.27 -9.33
CA TRP A 161 -5.07 -5.79 -8.98
C TRP A 161 -4.46 -6.61 -7.84
N GLY A 162 -5.28 -7.00 -6.85
CA GLY A 162 -4.83 -7.88 -5.78
C GLY A 162 -4.36 -9.25 -6.31
N LEU A 163 -5.12 -9.86 -7.21
CA LEU A 163 -4.74 -11.14 -7.82
C LEU A 163 -3.50 -11.01 -8.72
N TYR A 164 -3.43 -9.96 -9.56
CA TYR A 164 -2.25 -9.68 -10.37
C TYR A 164 -0.99 -9.59 -9.53
N SER A 165 -1.03 -8.78 -8.47
CA SER A 165 0.09 -8.52 -7.60
C SER A 165 0.53 -9.77 -6.83
N THR A 166 -0.40 -10.43 -6.14
CA THR A 166 -0.10 -11.56 -5.27
C THR A 166 0.30 -12.83 -6.01
N THR A 167 0.01 -12.93 -7.30
CA THR A 167 0.40 -14.09 -8.10
C THR A 167 1.77 -13.96 -8.75
N ALA A 168 2.40 -12.78 -8.72
CA ALA A 168 3.70 -12.53 -9.34
C ALA A 168 4.80 -13.47 -8.84
N ASP A 169 4.76 -13.83 -7.56
CA ASP A 169 5.77 -14.63 -6.87
C ASP A 169 5.29 -16.03 -6.50
N THR A 170 4.17 -16.47 -7.04
CA THR A 170 3.69 -17.83 -6.76
C THR A 170 4.61 -18.89 -7.40
N PRO A 171 4.68 -20.11 -6.84
CA PRO A 171 5.42 -21.20 -7.43
C PRO A 171 5.08 -21.46 -8.90
N LEU A 172 3.82 -21.25 -9.29
CA LEU A 172 3.37 -21.37 -10.68
C LEU A 172 4.17 -20.53 -11.68
N PHE A 173 4.73 -19.39 -11.25
CA PHE A 173 5.49 -18.48 -12.11
C PHE A 173 6.95 -18.29 -11.69
N ALA A 174 7.46 -19.13 -10.80
CA ALA A 174 8.81 -19.00 -10.27
C ALA A 174 9.89 -19.32 -11.32
N ASP A 175 9.65 -20.31 -12.15
CA ASP A 175 10.58 -20.87 -13.13
C ASP A 175 10.23 -20.56 -14.60
N VAL A 176 9.48 -19.49 -14.83
CA VAL A 176 9.16 -19.01 -16.21
C VAL A 176 10.47 -18.72 -16.95
N ALA A 177 10.66 -19.39 -18.09
CA ALA A 177 11.83 -19.21 -18.94
C ALA A 177 11.95 -17.75 -19.42
N ASN A 178 13.15 -17.16 -19.28
CA ASN A 178 13.44 -15.77 -19.66
C ASN A 178 12.51 -14.75 -19.00
N LYS A 179 12.07 -15.02 -17.78
CA LYS A 179 11.20 -14.12 -16.99
C LYS A 179 11.86 -12.74 -16.88
N GLN A 180 11.20 -11.74 -17.45
CA GLN A 180 11.59 -10.36 -17.29
C GLN A 180 11.00 -9.79 -16.00
N PRO A 181 11.68 -8.82 -15.35
CA PRO A 181 11.09 -8.08 -14.23
C PRO A 181 9.73 -7.50 -14.64
N ASP A 182 8.72 -7.77 -13.86
CA ASP A 182 7.37 -7.23 -14.11
C ASP A 182 7.30 -5.82 -13.55
N GLN A 183 7.46 -4.84 -14.42
CA GLN A 183 7.54 -3.42 -14.07
C GLN A 183 6.26 -2.84 -13.44
N TYR A 184 5.13 -3.54 -13.56
CA TYR A 184 3.84 -3.05 -13.05
C TYR A 184 3.52 -3.56 -11.65
N VAL A 185 4.14 -4.65 -11.19
CA VAL A 185 3.75 -5.33 -9.93
C VAL A 185 3.84 -4.38 -8.73
N SER A 186 4.92 -3.62 -8.59
CA SER A 186 5.09 -2.70 -7.47
C SER A 186 3.98 -1.66 -7.43
N GLN A 187 3.77 -0.95 -8.53
CA GLN A 187 2.80 0.13 -8.63
C GLN A 187 1.35 -0.39 -8.45
N VAL A 188 1.02 -1.49 -9.12
CA VAL A 188 -0.33 -2.08 -9.04
C VAL A 188 -0.63 -2.59 -7.63
N ALA A 189 0.37 -3.18 -6.96
CA ALA A 189 0.25 -3.58 -5.56
C ALA A 189 0.03 -2.37 -4.63
N GLY A 190 0.76 -1.27 -4.86
CA GLY A 190 0.57 -0.02 -4.13
C GLY A 190 -0.84 0.56 -4.30
N PHE A 191 -1.39 0.52 -5.51
CA PHE A 191 -2.78 0.92 -5.74
C PHE A 191 -3.78 -0.02 -5.04
N ALA A 192 -3.60 -1.34 -5.13
CA ALA A 192 -4.46 -2.29 -4.42
C ALA A 192 -4.42 -2.06 -2.90
N ALA A 193 -3.24 -1.75 -2.34
CA ALA A 193 -3.09 -1.42 -0.93
C ALA A 193 -3.92 -0.18 -0.53
N ARG A 194 -3.94 0.87 -1.35
CA ARG A 194 -4.73 2.09 -1.07
C ARG A 194 -6.23 1.81 -1.02
N TYR A 195 -6.75 0.97 -1.91
CA TYR A 195 -8.16 0.55 -1.88
C TYR A 195 -8.46 -0.31 -0.65
N ALA A 196 -7.57 -1.23 -0.29
CA ALA A 196 -7.71 -2.01 0.94
C ALA A 196 -7.69 -1.12 2.21
N ILE A 197 -6.85 -0.08 2.24
CA ILE A 197 -6.84 0.93 3.31
C ILE A 197 -8.17 1.69 3.37
N GLN A 198 -8.70 2.10 2.23
CA GLN A 198 -9.98 2.79 2.13
C GLN A 198 -11.12 1.92 2.68
N ASP A 199 -11.11 0.63 2.40
CA ASP A 199 -12.07 -0.36 2.90
C ASP A 199 -11.76 -0.78 4.35
N LYS A 200 -10.70 -0.24 4.97
CA LYS A 200 -10.21 -0.58 6.33
C LYS A 200 -9.78 -2.05 6.48
N ASP A 201 -9.51 -2.74 5.38
CA ASP A 201 -8.90 -4.07 5.38
C ASP A 201 -7.37 -3.95 5.47
N PHE A 202 -6.89 -3.63 6.67
CA PHE A 202 -5.46 -3.43 6.91
C PHE A 202 -4.63 -4.71 6.72
N ALA A 203 -5.24 -5.89 6.86
CA ALA A 203 -4.56 -7.16 6.62
C ALA A 203 -4.29 -7.37 5.12
N ALA A 204 -5.27 -7.12 4.27
CA ALA A 204 -5.08 -7.13 2.83
C ALA A 204 -4.13 -6.02 2.37
N ALA A 205 -4.25 -4.82 2.94
CA ALA A 205 -3.37 -3.70 2.64
C ALA A 205 -1.91 -4.05 2.92
N ASP A 206 -1.61 -4.61 4.08
CA ASP A 206 -0.25 -5.01 4.50
C ASP A 206 0.35 -6.02 3.52
N LYS A 207 -0.44 -7.01 3.09
CA LYS A 207 -0.03 -8.00 2.09
C LYS A 207 0.34 -7.35 0.75
N TYR A 208 -0.47 -6.41 0.25
CA TYR A 208 -0.18 -5.73 -1.02
C TYR A 208 1.03 -4.80 -0.89
N ILE A 209 1.19 -4.12 0.24
CA ILE A 209 2.36 -3.28 0.52
C ILE A 209 3.64 -4.12 0.51
N ASP A 210 3.64 -5.31 1.12
CA ASP A 210 4.81 -6.20 1.11
C ASP A 210 5.18 -6.62 -0.31
N VAL A 211 4.21 -6.90 -1.17
CA VAL A 211 4.45 -7.15 -2.59
C VAL A 211 5.05 -5.92 -3.28
N SER A 212 4.49 -4.73 -3.03
CA SER A 212 5.00 -3.48 -3.61
C SER A 212 6.45 -3.22 -3.20
N LEU A 213 6.77 -3.31 -1.91
CA LEU A 213 8.13 -3.13 -1.39
C LEU A 213 9.13 -4.15 -1.97
N LYS A 214 8.70 -5.40 -2.17
CA LYS A 214 9.55 -6.45 -2.71
C LYS A 214 9.94 -6.19 -4.16
N HIS A 215 9.03 -5.62 -4.97
CA HIS A 215 9.22 -5.40 -6.40
C HIS A 215 9.65 -3.98 -6.76
N ALA A 216 9.59 -3.04 -5.83
CA ALA A 216 10.07 -1.68 -6.04
C ALA A 216 11.61 -1.64 -6.09
N ALA A 217 12.15 -0.82 -6.98
CA ALA A 217 13.58 -0.51 -6.95
C ALA A 217 13.91 0.28 -5.67
N ALA A 218 15.04 -0.02 -5.05
CA ALA A 218 15.49 0.69 -3.85
C ALA A 218 15.49 2.21 -4.09
N ASN A 219 14.93 2.96 -3.14
CA ASN A 219 14.82 4.43 -3.17
C ASN A 219 13.98 5.03 -4.33
N SER A 220 13.28 4.20 -5.11
CA SER A 220 12.31 4.68 -6.10
C SER A 220 11.10 5.35 -5.41
N ASP A 221 10.32 6.09 -6.20
CA ASP A 221 9.08 6.69 -5.68
C ASP A 221 8.08 5.62 -5.25
N ASP A 222 7.96 4.51 -5.99
CA ASP A 222 7.14 3.37 -5.60
C ASP A 222 7.57 2.75 -4.26
N TYR A 223 8.90 2.65 -4.02
CA TYR A 223 9.43 2.16 -2.73
C TYR A 223 9.09 3.08 -1.57
N LYS A 224 9.30 4.40 -1.75
CA LYS A 224 8.99 5.40 -0.73
C LYS A 224 7.49 5.44 -0.43
N ASP A 225 6.67 5.35 -1.47
CA ASP A 225 5.22 5.31 -1.35
C ASP A 225 4.74 4.07 -0.59
N ALA A 226 5.21 2.89 -0.97
CA ALA A 226 4.88 1.65 -0.28
C ALA A 226 5.34 1.65 1.19
N LEU A 227 6.52 2.20 1.48
CA LEU A 227 7.02 2.35 2.84
C LEU A 227 6.15 3.31 3.67
N SER A 228 5.69 4.41 3.07
CA SER A 228 4.74 5.35 3.69
C SER A 228 3.41 4.67 4.04
N LEU A 229 2.86 3.88 3.11
CA LEU A 229 1.65 3.09 3.36
C LEU A 229 1.87 2.05 4.46
N LYS A 230 3.06 1.41 4.52
CA LYS A 230 3.42 0.44 5.57
C LYS A 230 3.35 1.07 6.94
N PHE A 231 3.93 2.26 7.08
CA PHE A 231 3.92 2.99 8.34
C PHE A 231 2.53 3.46 8.72
N TYR A 232 1.75 3.94 7.74
CA TYR A 232 0.37 4.33 7.97
C TYR A 232 -0.48 3.16 8.49
N VAL A 233 -0.45 2.01 7.80
CA VAL A 233 -1.20 0.82 8.19
C VAL A 233 -0.79 0.33 9.58
N ALA A 234 0.51 0.31 9.87
CA ALA A 234 1.00 -0.08 11.18
C ALA A 234 0.48 0.86 12.29
N GLN A 235 0.49 2.18 12.06
CA GLN A 235 -0.02 3.16 13.02
C GLN A 235 -1.53 3.00 13.28
N GLN A 236 -2.34 2.68 12.25
CA GLN A 236 -3.78 2.46 12.40
C GLN A 236 -4.10 1.24 13.28
N GLN A 237 -3.16 0.34 13.47
CA GLN A 237 -3.34 -0.89 14.25
C GLN A 237 -2.83 -0.79 15.69
N LEU A 238 -2.18 0.33 16.06
CA LEU A 238 -1.69 0.55 17.42
C LEU A 238 -2.87 0.79 18.38
N LYS A 239 -3.02 -0.06 19.38
CA LYS A 239 -4.10 0.02 20.38
C LYS A 239 -3.57 0.18 21.79
N THR A 240 -2.37 -0.31 22.04
CA THR A 240 -1.76 -0.34 23.37
C THR A 240 -0.39 0.33 23.35
N LYS A 241 0.14 0.58 24.54
CA LYS A 241 1.51 1.06 24.71
C LYS A 241 2.52 0.03 24.23
N GLU A 242 2.23 -1.24 24.46
CA GLU A 242 3.04 -2.38 24.04
C GLU A 242 3.11 -2.47 22.50
N ASP A 243 2.00 -2.26 21.80
CA ASP A 243 1.97 -2.18 20.32
C ASP A 243 2.87 -1.04 19.83
N SER A 244 2.78 0.13 20.48
CA SER A 244 3.61 1.30 20.13
C SER A 244 5.09 1.04 20.33
N LEU A 245 5.48 0.37 21.42
CA LEU A 245 6.87 -0.01 21.67
C LEU A 245 7.38 -1.06 20.67
N ALA A 246 6.55 -2.04 20.34
CA ALA A 246 6.88 -3.05 19.32
C ALA A 246 7.08 -2.38 17.94
N TYR A 247 6.22 -1.42 17.59
CA TYR A 247 6.34 -0.65 16.36
C TYR A 247 7.62 0.21 16.32
N ILE A 248 7.96 0.89 17.42
CA ILE A 248 9.22 1.62 17.56
C ILE A 248 10.42 0.70 17.31
N ASN A 249 10.43 -0.50 17.89
CA ASN A 249 11.52 -1.46 17.68
C ASN A 249 11.63 -1.86 16.20
N LYS A 250 10.52 -2.10 15.53
CA LYS A 250 10.49 -2.39 14.09
C LYS A 250 11.01 -1.21 13.25
N LEU A 251 10.64 0.02 13.59
CA LEU A 251 11.17 1.22 12.93
C LEU A 251 12.68 1.38 13.13
N LYS A 252 13.20 1.05 14.32
CA LYS A 252 14.64 1.04 14.60
C LYS A 252 15.39 0.04 13.71
N GLU A 253 14.82 -1.14 13.48
CA GLU A 253 15.40 -2.14 12.58
C GLU A 253 15.45 -1.63 11.13
N PHE A 254 14.40 -0.95 10.66
CA PHE A 254 14.40 -0.31 9.35
C PHE A 254 15.42 0.83 9.27
N TYR A 255 15.47 1.69 10.28
CA TYR A 255 16.39 2.80 10.34
C TYR A 255 17.87 2.35 10.38
N ALA A 256 18.17 1.26 11.08
CA ALA A 256 19.51 0.69 11.13
C ALA A 256 20.03 0.22 9.75
N LYS A 257 19.12 -0.14 8.82
CA LYS A 257 19.47 -0.52 7.45
C LYS A 257 19.72 0.69 6.54
N ASP A 258 19.06 1.80 6.82
CA ASP A 258 19.22 3.05 6.08
C ASP A 258 19.06 4.25 7.05
N THR A 259 20.15 4.64 7.70
CA THR A 259 20.18 5.75 8.64
C THR A 259 20.05 7.12 7.97
N SER A 260 20.08 7.17 6.63
CA SER A 260 19.87 8.39 5.85
C SER A 260 18.40 8.65 5.51
N ASN A 261 17.50 7.70 5.79
CA ASN A 261 16.11 7.76 5.44
C ASN A 261 15.32 8.71 6.36
N ASP A 262 15.03 9.90 5.85
CA ASP A 262 14.33 10.94 6.59
C ASP A 262 12.88 10.57 6.95
N MET A 263 12.22 9.73 6.14
CA MET A 263 10.85 9.27 6.44
C MET A 263 10.83 8.37 7.68
N ILE A 264 11.77 7.41 7.76
CA ILE A 264 11.88 6.52 8.91
C ILE A 264 12.27 7.32 10.15
N MET A 265 13.23 8.24 10.02
CA MET A 265 13.66 9.14 11.10
C MET A 265 12.50 9.99 11.62
N GLY A 266 11.72 10.62 10.72
CA GLY A 266 10.55 11.42 11.09
C GLY A 266 9.47 10.61 11.81
N THR A 267 9.23 9.38 11.34
CA THR A 267 8.27 8.47 11.98
C THR A 267 8.72 8.05 13.37
N LEU A 268 10.00 7.70 13.54
CA LEU A 268 10.59 7.42 14.87
C LEU A 268 10.48 8.61 15.80
N ALA A 269 10.82 9.81 15.32
CA ALA A 269 10.74 11.04 16.10
C ALA A 269 9.31 11.33 16.56
N SER A 270 8.32 11.15 15.67
CA SER A 270 6.90 11.28 16.01
C SER A 270 6.47 10.27 17.09
N MET A 271 6.87 9.00 16.95
CA MET A 271 6.56 7.97 17.95
C MET A 271 7.22 8.27 19.30
N TYR A 272 8.48 8.72 19.32
CA TYR A 272 9.16 9.13 20.55
C TYR A 272 8.46 10.32 21.20
N GLY A 273 8.01 11.31 20.40
CA GLY A 273 7.23 12.45 20.89
C GLY A 273 5.92 12.00 21.55
N ASN A 274 5.14 11.17 20.87
CA ASN A 274 3.85 10.66 21.35
C ASN A 274 4.01 9.81 22.64
N MET A 275 5.13 9.11 22.78
CA MET A 275 5.44 8.28 23.94
C MET A 275 6.22 9.02 25.03
N ASN A 276 6.48 10.33 24.87
CA ASN A 276 7.30 11.16 25.76
C ASN A 276 8.72 10.61 26.01
N MET A 277 9.30 9.96 24.98
CA MET A 277 10.65 9.36 25.00
C MET A 277 11.69 10.41 24.54
N LYS A 278 11.89 11.44 25.37
CA LYS A 278 12.71 12.62 25.03
C LYS A 278 14.19 12.30 24.84
N ASP A 279 14.73 11.37 25.63
CA ASP A 279 16.15 10.98 25.55
C ASP A 279 16.44 10.18 24.29
N GLU A 280 15.53 9.30 23.86
CA GLU A 280 15.63 8.56 22.63
C GLU A 280 15.54 9.49 21.42
N LEU A 281 14.63 10.47 21.42
CA LEU A 281 14.55 11.49 20.37
C LEU A 281 15.85 12.28 20.28
N LYS A 282 16.39 12.74 21.41
CA LYS A 282 17.67 13.45 21.46
C LYS A 282 18.83 12.60 20.93
N SER A 283 18.88 11.32 21.32
CA SER A 283 19.89 10.38 20.84
C SER A 283 19.78 10.16 19.32
N LEU A 284 18.58 9.96 18.80
CA LEU A 284 18.32 9.79 17.36
C LEU A 284 18.84 11.00 16.57
N VAL A 285 18.46 12.20 16.99
CA VAL A 285 18.86 13.47 16.35
C VAL A 285 20.36 13.67 16.39
N ASN A 286 20.98 13.48 17.56
CA ASN A 286 22.42 13.67 17.71
C ASN A 286 23.23 12.67 16.88
N SER A 287 22.81 11.41 16.83
CA SER A 287 23.47 10.39 16.01
C SER A 287 23.39 10.73 14.52
N ARG A 288 22.25 11.24 14.05
CA ARG A 288 22.10 11.67 12.65
C ARG A 288 22.97 12.89 12.34
N LEU A 289 23.02 13.90 13.22
CA LEU A 289 23.86 15.09 13.03
C LEU A 289 25.36 14.78 13.12
N ALA A 290 25.75 13.78 13.90
CA ALA A 290 27.14 13.31 13.94
C ALA A 290 27.55 12.63 12.61
N ALA A 291 26.63 11.89 11.98
CA ALA A 291 26.86 11.24 10.69
C ALA A 291 26.73 12.22 9.51
N ASP A 292 25.77 13.14 9.59
CA ASP A 292 25.50 14.16 8.56
C ASP A 292 25.16 15.51 9.20
N PRO A 293 26.16 16.39 9.39
CA PRO A 293 25.96 17.73 9.96
C PRO A 293 25.03 18.63 9.15
N ASN A 294 24.73 18.27 7.90
CA ASN A 294 23.83 19.00 6.99
C ASN A 294 22.44 18.34 6.85
N SER A 295 22.07 17.44 7.76
CA SER A 295 20.72 16.85 7.75
C SER A 295 19.66 17.89 8.10
N ALA A 296 18.89 18.35 7.10
CA ALA A 296 17.78 19.28 7.32
C ALA A 296 16.72 18.68 8.26
N MET A 297 16.41 17.39 8.11
CA MET A 297 15.48 16.69 8.99
C MET A 297 15.95 16.70 10.45
N ALA A 298 17.21 16.37 10.69
CA ALA A 298 17.73 16.32 12.07
C ALA A 298 17.76 17.70 12.72
N TRP A 299 18.14 18.76 11.99
CA TRP A 299 18.07 20.13 12.50
C TRP A 299 16.64 20.59 12.75
N THR A 300 15.69 20.22 11.89
CA THR A 300 14.25 20.50 12.08
C THR A 300 13.73 19.84 13.36
N LEU A 301 14.01 18.55 13.55
CA LEU A 301 13.57 17.81 14.75
C LEU A 301 14.22 18.35 16.04
N LYS A 302 15.51 18.76 15.95
CA LYS A 302 16.20 19.41 17.06
C LYS A 302 15.51 20.72 17.45
N GLY A 303 15.29 21.59 16.47
CA GLY A 303 14.60 22.86 16.68
C GLY A 303 13.18 22.69 17.23
N GLN A 304 12.42 21.70 16.78
CA GLN A 304 11.11 21.36 17.33
C GLN A 304 11.19 20.91 18.79
N ALA A 305 12.15 20.08 19.15
CA ALA A 305 12.35 19.64 20.54
C ALA A 305 12.71 20.81 21.45
N GLU A 306 13.60 21.71 21.01
CA GLU A 306 13.99 22.92 21.69
C GLU A 306 12.83 23.92 21.81
N MET A 307 12.05 24.11 20.76
CA MET A 307 10.82 24.92 20.74
C MET A 307 9.79 24.42 21.77
N ASN A 308 9.56 23.11 21.81
CA ASN A 308 8.65 22.48 22.77
C ASN A 308 9.14 22.58 24.22
N ALA A 309 10.44 22.80 24.43
CA ALA A 309 11.05 23.06 25.72
C ALA A 309 11.11 24.57 26.07
N ASN A 310 10.55 25.46 25.23
CA ASN A 310 10.63 26.91 25.31
C ASN A 310 12.06 27.47 25.27
N GLN A 311 13.01 26.72 24.69
CA GLN A 311 14.39 27.11 24.48
C GLN A 311 14.49 27.89 23.15
N TRP A 312 13.97 29.13 23.17
CA TRP A 312 13.74 29.90 21.94
C TRP A 312 15.02 30.21 21.18
N ASP A 313 16.13 30.53 21.84
CA ASP A 313 17.41 30.86 21.20
C ASP A 313 18.03 29.64 20.53
N GLU A 314 17.99 28.49 21.19
CA GLU A 314 18.47 27.23 20.66
C GLU A 314 17.61 26.79 19.44
N ALA A 315 16.28 26.87 19.58
CA ALA A 315 15.36 26.53 18.48
C ALA A 315 15.59 27.41 17.24
N ILE A 316 15.73 28.74 17.44
CA ILE A 316 16.06 29.68 16.36
C ILE A 316 17.40 29.29 15.71
N ALA A 317 18.42 28.97 16.47
CA ALA A 317 19.73 28.57 15.94
C ALA A 317 19.62 27.26 15.14
N SER A 318 18.88 26.27 15.65
CA SER A 318 18.67 25.00 14.97
C SER A 318 17.87 25.16 13.66
N PHE A 319 16.76 25.91 13.65
CA PHE A 319 16.00 26.17 12.43
C PHE A 319 16.79 26.99 11.40
N LYS A 320 17.63 27.95 11.83
CA LYS A 320 18.51 28.68 10.92
C LYS A 320 19.54 27.78 10.22
N LYS A 321 19.91 26.61 10.79
CA LYS A 321 20.77 25.61 10.13
C LYS A 321 20.08 24.93 8.94
N VAL A 322 18.75 24.90 8.91
CA VAL A 322 18.00 24.30 7.79
C VAL A 322 17.98 25.20 6.58
N LEU A 323 17.91 26.52 6.73
CA LEU A 323 17.70 27.45 5.62
C LEU A 323 18.78 27.42 4.52
N PRO A 324 20.08 27.21 4.80
CA PRO A 324 21.09 27.03 3.74
C PRO A 324 20.92 25.75 2.94
N ILE A 325 20.22 24.74 3.50
CA ILE A 325 20.00 23.42 2.91
C ILE A 325 18.68 23.42 2.12
N ASP A 326 17.62 23.97 2.74
CA ASP A 326 16.27 24.07 2.18
C ASP A 326 15.66 25.45 2.53
N ALA A 327 16.00 26.45 1.73
CA ALA A 327 15.53 27.83 1.92
C ALA A 327 14.01 28.01 1.78
N LYS A 328 13.32 27.05 1.15
CA LYS A 328 11.89 27.10 0.89
C LYS A 328 11.06 26.21 1.81
N ASN A 329 11.63 25.76 2.91
CA ASN A 329 10.94 24.93 3.89
C ASN A 329 9.90 25.73 4.68
N VAL A 330 8.67 25.70 4.25
CA VAL A 330 7.54 26.45 4.83
C VAL A 330 7.38 26.19 6.32
N VAL A 331 7.53 24.92 6.73
CA VAL A 331 7.38 24.52 8.13
C VAL A 331 8.46 25.17 8.98
N VAL A 332 9.71 25.12 8.52
CA VAL A 332 10.86 25.72 9.25
C VAL A 332 10.75 27.25 9.29
N LEU A 333 10.38 27.90 8.18
CA LEU A 333 10.15 29.35 8.13
C LEU A 333 9.06 29.77 9.14
N THR A 334 7.98 28.98 9.23
CA THR A 334 6.88 29.24 10.16
C THR A 334 7.32 29.07 11.63
N TYR A 335 8.03 27.98 11.95
CA TYR A 335 8.51 27.73 13.30
C TYR A 335 9.60 28.73 13.74
N LEU A 336 10.47 29.11 12.82
CA LEU A 336 11.45 30.16 13.07
C LEU A 336 10.76 31.49 13.42
N GLY A 337 9.77 31.90 12.64
CA GLY A 337 8.98 33.09 12.94
C GLY A 337 8.26 32.99 14.27
N PHE A 338 7.65 31.84 14.58
CA PHE A 338 6.98 31.60 15.86
C PHE A 338 7.97 31.70 17.05
N CYS A 339 9.15 31.09 16.95
CA CYS A 339 10.16 31.14 18.03
C CYS A 339 10.68 32.57 18.25
N ILE A 340 10.91 33.33 17.16
CA ILE A 340 11.33 34.73 17.26
C ILE A 340 10.23 35.59 17.91
N ASN A 341 8.96 35.39 17.55
CA ASN A 341 7.81 36.07 18.17
C ASN A 341 7.76 35.75 19.70
N SER A 342 7.91 34.48 20.05
CA SER A 342 7.88 34.02 21.44
C SER A 342 9.01 34.64 22.25
N LYS A 343 10.22 34.73 21.68
CA LYS A 343 11.36 35.43 22.26
C LYS A 343 11.06 36.93 22.43
N ALA A 344 10.48 37.57 21.39
CA ALA A 344 10.11 38.99 21.43
C ALA A 344 9.09 39.28 22.55
N ALA A 345 8.08 38.41 22.68
CA ALA A 345 7.03 38.54 23.69
C ALA A 345 7.57 38.42 25.15
N ALA A 346 8.70 37.74 25.34
CA ALA A 346 9.34 37.58 26.63
C ALA A 346 10.16 38.83 27.05
N ILE A 347 10.39 39.78 26.14
CA ILE A 347 11.14 41.02 26.46
C ILE A 347 10.21 41.98 27.20
N ASN A 348 10.63 42.37 28.40
CA ASN A 348 9.96 43.37 29.22
C ASN A 348 10.67 44.74 29.15
N GLY A 349 9.94 45.78 28.83
CA GLY A 349 10.43 47.17 28.95
C GLY A 349 11.26 47.68 27.77
N ASP A 350 11.74 46.87 26.86
CA ASP A 350 12.50 47.29 25.67
C ASP A 350 11.65 47.12 24.40
N VAL A 351 10.78 48.10 24.16
CA VAL A 351 9.90 48.13 22.98
C VAL A 351 10.65 48.16 21.66
N PRO A 352 11.78 48.92 21.51
CA PRO A 352 12.57 48.87 20.29
C PRO A 352 13.16 47.50 19.97
N ALA A 353 13.73 46.79 20.96
CA ALA A 353 14.26 45.44 20.78
C ALA A 353 13.15 44.45 20.42
N GLN A 354 11.99 44.54 21.10
CA GLN A 354 10.83 43.74 20.80
C GLN A 354 10.36 43.92 19.33
N LYS A 355 10.20 45.17 18.86
CA LYS A 355 9.82 45.48 17.47
C LYS A 355 10.83 44.96 16.46
N ALA A 356 12.12 45.05 16.76
CA ALA A 356 13.18 44.54 15.88
C ALA A 356 13.05 43.02 15.65
N LEU A 357 12.77 42.24 16.69
CA LEU A 357 12.52 40.82 16.56
C LEU A 357 11.25 40.49 15.78
N TYR A 358 10.13 41.20 16.03
CA TYR A 358 8.93 41.04 15.23
C TYR A 358 9.13 41.38 13.74
N LYS A 359 10.00 42.34 13.45
CA LYS A 359 10.39 42.71 12.08
C LYS A 359 11.23 41.62 11.42
N GLU A 360 12.18 41.01 12.16
CA GLU A 360 12.94 39.85 11.68
C GLU A 360 12.02 38.67 11.37
N SER A 361 11.16 38.32 12.34
CA SER A 361 10.16 37.25 12.22
C SER A 361 9.26 37.43 10.99
N MET A 362 8.79 38.66 10.76
CA MET A 362 7.93 39.01 9.65
C MET A 362 8.52 38.59 8.31
N GLY A 363 9.83 38.77 8.10
CA GLY A 363 10.49 38.38 6.84
C GLY A 363 10.39 36.87 6.56
N TYR A 364 10.56 36.02 7.56
CA TYR A 364 10.41 34.57 7.41
C TYR A 364 8.94 34.16 7.19
N LEU A 365 8.01 34.79 7.89
CA LEU A 365 6.59 34.46 7.82
C LEU A 365 5.95 34.96 6.51
N GLU A 366 6.36 36.09 5.96
CA GLU A 366 5.96 36.56 4.63
C GLU A 366 6.45 35.58 3.56
N GLN A 367 7.69 35.11 3.66
CA GLN A 367 8.19 34.08 2.76
C GLN A 367 7.39 32.76 2.88
N ALA A 368 7.03 32.34 4.10
CA ALA A 368 6.17 31.18 4.30
C ALA A 368 4.79 31.36 3.66
N LYS A 369 4.17 32.56 3.80
CA LYS A 369 2.91 32.91 3.16
C LYS A 369 2.97 32.88 1.63
N GLU A 370 4.06 33.36 1.05
CA GLU A 370 4.27 33.34 -0.40
C GLU A 370 4.37 31.90 -0.94
N LEU A 371 5.09 31.02 -0.21
CA LEU A 371 5.31 29.62 -0.59
C LEU A 371 4.11 28.69 -0.31
N ASP A 372 3.22 29.08 0.60
CA ASP A 372 2.06 28.28 1.04
C ASP A 372 0.86 29.19 1.37
N PRO A 373 0.30 29.87 0.37
CA PRO A 373 -0.77 30.85 0.60
C PRO A 373 -2.04 30.24 1.22
N ASN A 374 -2.28 28.97 0.97
CA ASN A 374 -3.44 28.24 1.48
C ASN A 374 -3.23 27.62 2.89
N ARG A 375 -2.02 27.67 3.43
CA ARG A 375 -1.67 27.08 4.74
C ARG A 375 -1.80 25.56 4.77
N GLU A 376 -1.51 24.90 3.66
CA GLU A 376 -1.59 23.44 3.53
C GLU A 376 -0.43 22.74 4.23
N LYS A 377 0.74 23.42 4.32
CA LYS A 377 1.97 22.89 4.92
C LYS A 377 2.18 23.38 6.35
N ALA A 378 1.88 24.65 6.64
CA ALA A 378 2.05 25.22 7.96
C ALA A 378 1.13 26.44 8.20
N ASN A 379 0.69 26.63 9.45
CA ASN A 379 -0.15 27.76 9.81
C ASN A 379 0.70 28.98 10.20
N TRP A 380 1.16 29.72 9.21
CA TRP A 380 1.92 30.94 9.35
C TRP A 380 1.05 32.17 9.71
N SER A 381 -0.27 32.08 9.60
CA SER A 381 -1.17 33.26 9.66
C SER A 381 -1.18 33.96 11.01
N TYR A 382 -1.29 33.21 12.12
CA TYR A 382 -1.32 33.82 13.45
C TYR A 382 0.00 34.49 13.85
N PRO A 383 1.17 33.84 13.73
CA PRO A 383 2.43 34.52 14.03
C PRO A 383 2.70 35.71 13.10
N LEU A 384 2.28 35.69 11.82
CA LEU A 384 2.41 36.85 10.94
C LEU A 384 1.45 37.98 11.35
N TYR A 385 0.24 37.68 11.79
CA TYR A 385 -0.66 38.66 12.36
C TYR A 385 -0.03 39.40 13.55
N GLN A 386 0.63 38.71 14.46
CA GLN A 386 1.35 39.30 15.57
C GLN A 386 2.41 40.30 15.08
N CYS A 387 3.18 39.92 14.06
CA CYS A 387 4.19 40.78 13.47
C CYS A 387 3.59 42.07 12.88
N TYR A 388 2.52 41.96 12.12
CA TYR A 388 1.86 43.14 11.54
C TYR A 388 1.23 44.02 12.62
N TYR A 389 0.55 43.42 13.59
CA TYR A 389 -0.04 44.16 14.69
C TYR A 389 0.98 45.00 15.47
N VAL A 390 2.13 44.43 15.82
CA VAL A 390 3.19 45.11 16.59
C VAL A 390 3.88 46.18 15.74
N ASN A 391 4.13 45.95 14.48
CA ASN A 391 4.87 46.88 13.63
C ASN A 391 4.01 47.97 13.01
N TYR A 392 2.75 47.67 12.66
CA TYR A 392 1.88 48.57 11.89
C TYR A 392 0.60 48.95 12.61
N GLY A 393 0.22 48.25 13.66
CA GLY A 393 -0.98 48.48 14.45
C GLY A 393 -2.25 47.84 13.89
N ALA A 394 -3.32 47.87 14.67
CA ALA A 394 -4.60 47.26 14.33
C ALA A 394 -5.32 47.92 13.12
N ALA A 395 -5.05 49.19 12.86
CA ALA A 395 -5.71 49.93 11.77
C ALA A 395 -5.12 49.61 10.37
N ASP A 396 -3.94 49.02 10.29
CA ASP A 396 -3.27 48.67 9.04
C ASP A 396 -4.03 47.56 8.26
N GLN A 397 -4.14 47.73 6.94
CA GLN A 397 -4.93 46.82 6.12
C GLN A 397 -4.38 45.37 6.16
N ARG A 398 -3.07 45.19 6.21
CA ARG A 398 -2.44 43.85 6.31
C ARG A 398 -2.83 43.12 7.59
N THR A 399 -2.92 43.89 8.70
CA THR A 399 -3.37 43.37 10.01
C THR A 399 -4.83 42.93 9.94
N LYS A 400 -5.71 43.76 9.37
CA LYS A 400 -7.13 43.45 9.20
C LYS A 400 -7.38 42.27 8.27
N ASP A 401 -6.62 42.15 7.20
CA ASP A 401 -6.74 41.02 6.26
C ASP A 401 -6.42 39.69 6.95
N LEU A 402 -5.34 39.65 7.77
CA LEU A 402 -5.01 38.44 8.53
C LEU A 402 -5.98 38.19 9.68
N GLU A 403 -6.47 39.23 10.36
CA GLU A 403 -7.52 39.08 11.38
C GLU A 403 -8.79 38.44 10.75
N SER A 404 -9.20 38.92 9.58
CA SER A 404 -10.34 38.35 8.85
C SER A 404 -10.10 36.90 8.43
N LEU A 405 -8.84 36.52 8.13
CA LEU A 405 -8.46 35.17 7.78
C LEU A 405 -8.45 34.23 8.99
N LEU A 406 -8.12 34.74 10.18
CA LEU A 406 -8.09 33.98 11.43
C LEU A 406 -9.48 33.72 12.01
N ASN A 407 -10.46 34.58 11.69
CA ASN A 407 -11.84 34.49 12.16
C ASN A 407 -12.76 33.62 11.24
N LYS A 408 -12.22 33.08 10.17
CA LYS A 408 -12.88 32.12 9.27
C LYS A 408 -12.55 30.67 9.63
#